data_3c5225380421d4d00d9f49685b9f1841
#
_entry.id   3c5225380421d4d00d9f49685b9f1841
#
_cell.length_a   1.000
_cell.length_b   1.000
_cell.length_c   1.000
_cell.angle_alpha   90.00
_cell.angle_beta   90.00
_cell.angle_gamma   90.00
#
_symmetry.space_group_name_H-M   'P 1'
#
loop_
_entity.id
_entity.type
_entity.pdbx_description
1 polymer ?
#
loop_
_entity_poly.entity_id
_entity_poly.type
_entity_poly.pdbx_seq_one_letter_code
_entity_poly.pdbx_strand_id
1 'polypeptide(L)'
;MAHCVTSVQLSVSCDHLIDKDIGSKSDPLCVLLQDVGGGTWAELCRTERVRNCSSPMFSKTLQIEYHFETVQKLRFGIYDIDNKTPDLGDDDFLGGAECSLGQIVSSQTLTLPLMLKPGKPAGRGTITVSAQELKDSRVVTMEVEARNLDKKDFLGKSDPFLEFFRQGDGKWHLAYRSEVVKNNLNPTWKRFSVPLQHFCGGDPGTPIQVRCSDYDSDGSHDLIGTFHTTLAQLQAVPAEFECIHPEKQKKKKSYKNSGTVCVKTCRVETEYSFLDYVMGGCQINFTVSCCPRAFIYLHSWSLPRWVWTSLFWVLATPIDKLFPAFGFGAQVPPNWQVSHEFALNFNPSNPYCAGIQGIVDAYRQALPQVRLYGPTNFAPIINHVARFAAQAAQQRTASQYYVLLLLTDGAVTDVEATCEAVVQASKLPMSVIIVGVGGADFEIMEQLDADGGPLRTRRGEAATRDIVQFVPYRRFQNAPRETLAQTVLAEVPTQLVSYFKAQGWAPFKAPPAPAAGPAQPPEA
;
A
#
# COMPACT_ATOMS: atom_id res chain seq x y z
N MET A 1 -12.83 -4.68 -4.48
CA MET A 1 -11.63 -3.83 -4.30
C MET A 1 -10.97 -4.22 -2.98
N ALA A 2 -9.72 -4.69 -3.02
CA ALA A 2 -8.99 -4.99 -1.79
C ALA A 2 -8.45 -3.66 -1.23
N HIS A 3 -9.01 -3.20 -0.11
CA HIS A 3 -8.45 -2.08 0.62
C HIS A 3 -7.03 -2.44 1.09
N CYS A 4 -6.07 -1.55 0.86
CA CYS A 4 -4.71 -1.74 1.34
C CYS A 4 -4.66 -1.39 2.83
N VAL A 5 -5.21 -2.28 3.66
CA VAL A 5 -5.17 -2.16 5.12
C VAL A 5 -3.94 -2.91 5.62
N THR A 6 -3.07 -2.21 6.31
CA THR A 6 -1.84 -2.77 6.88
C THR A 6 -1.81 -2.51 8.37
N SER A 7 -1.50 -3.52 9.17
CA SER A 7 -1.34 -3.36 10.61
C SER A 7 0.04 -2.80 10.94
N VAL A 8 0.07 -1.67 11.63
CA VAL A 8 1.28 -0.94 12.02
C VAL A 8 1.44 -1.00 13.53
N GLN A 9 2.66 -1.25 13.97
CA GLN A 9 3.08 -1.20 15.36
C GLN A 9 3.86 0.10 15.61
N LEU A 10 3.42 0.88 16.58
CA LEU A 10 4.08 2.12 16.98
C LEU A 10 4.86 1.89 18.27
N SER A 11 6.16 2.19 18.24
CA SER A 11 6.99 2.27 19.43
C SER A 11 7.10 3.73 19.86
N VAL A 12 6.95 3.99 21.16
CA VAL A 12 6.90 5.34 21.72
C VAL A 12 8.00 5.52 22.75
N SER A 13 8.63 6.68 22.73
CA SER A 13 9.52 7.16 23.78
C SER A 13 9.33 8.66 24.00
N CYS A 14 9.61 9.12 25.20
CA CYS A 14 9.61 10.55 25.51
C CYS A 14 10.96 10.96 26.07
N ASP A 15 11.24 12.25 25.98
CA ASP A 15 12.43 12.82 26.57
C ASP A 15 12.12 14.16 27.22
N HIS A 16 12.83 14.47 28.32
CA HIS A 16 12.70 15.71 29.09
C HIS A 16 11.26 16.06 29.52
N LEU A 17 10.50 15.04 29.98
CA LEU A 17 9.17 15.27 30.54
C LEU A 17 9.24 16.21 31.75
N ILE A 18 8.20 17.03 31.93
CA ILE A 18 8.07 17.86 33.11
C ILE A 18 7.72 16.99 34.34
N ASP A 19 8.31 17.30 35.48
CA ASP A 19 7.97 16.65 36.73
C ASP A 19 6.82 17.41 37.42
N LYS A 20 5.81 16.68 37.83
CA LYS A 20 4.65 17.21 38.59
C LYS A 20 4.70 16.81 40.06
N ASP A 21 5.39 15.75 40.37
CA ASP A 21 5.56 15.24 41.73
C ASP A 21 6.50 16.12 42.57
N ILE A 22 6.17 16.24 43.85
CA ILE A 22 7.02 16.90 44.83
C ILE A 22 7.97 15.87 45.43
N GLY A 23 9.24 15.88 44.96
CA GLY A 23 10.30 15.04 45.52
C GLY A 23 10.56 13.71 44.81
N SER A 24 9.83 13.38 43.74
CA SER A 24 10.06 12.26 42.84
C SER A 24 9.92 12.70 41.39
N LYS A 25 10.34 11.85 40.45
CA LYS A 25 10.01 12.05 39.04
C LYS A 25 8.65 11.43 38.76
N SER A 26 7.97 11.96 37.74
CA SER A 26 6.68 11.48 37.28
C SER A 26 6.72 10.00 36.85
N ASP A 27 5.58 9.33 36.93
CA ASP A 27 5.31 7.95 36.53
C ASP A 27 4.57 7.90 35.16
N PRO A 28 5.23 8.25 34.03
CA PRO A 28 4.55 8.48 32.77
C PRO A 28 3.92 7.23 32.13
N LEU A 29 2.75 7.48 31.50
CA LEU A 29 2.02 6.56 30.62
C LEU A 29 1.60 7.32 29.37
N CYS A 30 1.68 6.68 28.20
CA CYS A 30 1.23 7.26 26.93
C CYS A 30 -0.11 6.66 26.50
N VAL A 31 -1.06 7.52 26.13
CA VAL A 31 -2.36 7.17 25.57
C VAL A 31 -2.42 7.59 24.12
N LEU A 32 -2.82 6.67 23.25
CA LEU A 32 -3.07 6.94 21.83
C LEU A 32 -4.55 7.14 21.59
N LEU A 33 -4.90 8.29 21.02
CA LEU A 33 -6.27 8.63 20.64
C LEU A 33 -6.33 8.88 19.12
N GLN A 34 -7.46 8.55 18.51
CA GLN A 34 -7.76 8.83 17.10
C GLN A 34 -8.96 9.78 16.99
N ASP A 35 -8.89 10.72 16.05
CA ASP A 35 -10.04 11.56 15.68
C ASP A 35 -11.07 10.70 14.93
N VAL A 36 -12.24 10.53 15.54
CA VAL A 36 -13.38 9.77 14.96
C VAL A 36 -14.38 10.68 14.24
N GLY A 37 -14.01 11.95 14.04
CA GLY A 37 -14.83 12.96 13.38
C GLY A 37 -15.49 13.94 14.35
N GLY A 38 -15.82 15.14 13.81
CA GLY A 38 -16.47 16.20 14.60
C GLY A 38 -15.64 16.78 15.74
N GLY A 39 -14.32 16.53 15.76
CA GLY A 39 -13.43 16.96 16.86
C GLY A 39 -13.47 16.02 18.08
N THR A 40 -14.10 14.85 17.95
CA THR A 40 -14.20 13.83 18.99
C THR A 40 -13.01 12.89 18.92
N TRP A 41 -12.33 12.68 20.05
CA TRP A 41 -11.18 11.78 20.17
C TRP A 41 -11.58 10.51 20.91
N ALA A 42 -11.32 9.36 20.28
CA ALA A 42 -11.51 8.04 20.89
C ALA A 42 -10.15 7.44 21.25
N GLU A 43 -10.05 6.89 22.46
CA GLU A 43 -8.88 6.14 22.87
C GLU A 43 -8.81 4.82 22.12
N LEU A 44 -7.66 4.54 21.50
CA LEU A 44 -7.38 3.27 20.85
C LEU A 44 -6.68 2.29 21.78
N CYS A 45 -5.61 2.75 22.42
CA CYS A 45 -4.81 1.95 23.33
C CYS A 45 -3.86 2.82 24.16
N ARG A 46 -3.23 2.21 25.15
CA ARG A 46 -2.24 2.87 26.01
C ARG A 46 -1.04 1.95 26.29
N THR A 47 0.10 2.57 26.61
CA THR A 47 1.34 1.88 27.01
C THR A 47 1.23 1.37 28.45
N GLU A 48 2.30 0.79 28.97
CA GLU A 48 2.51 0.60 30.40
C GLU A 48 2.94 1.89 31.09
N ARG A 49 2.82 1.94 32.41
CA ARG A 49 3.37 2.99 33.27
C ARG A 49 4.86 2.74 33.54
N VAL A 50 5.70 3.71 33.29
CA VAL A 50 7.13 3.68 33.63
C VAL A 50 7.35 4.53 34.88
N ARG A 51 7.91 3.94 35.94
CA ARG A 51 8.03 4.62 37.24
C ARG A 51 9.25 5.54 37.31
N ASN A 52 9.08 6.70 37.95
CA ASN A 52 10.15 7.66 38.28
C ASN A 52 11.04 8.01 37.08
N CYS A 53 10.47 8.31 35.92
CA CYS A 53 11.24 8.47 34.68
C CYS A 53 10.82 9.70 33.89
N SER A 54 11.74 10.66 33.70
CA SER A 54 11.50 11.83 32.85
C SER A 54 11.83 11.61 31.38
N SER A 55 12.44 10.46 31.03
CA SER A 55 12.74 10.07 29.64
C SER A 55 12.37 8.59 29.41
N PRO A 56 11.05 8.23 29.45
CA PRO A 56 10.60 6.84 29.34
C PRO A 56 10.75 6.30 27.93
N MET A 57 11.21 5.06 27.84
CA MET A 57 11.02 4.19 26.67
C MET A 57 9.96 3.16 27.02
N PHE A 58 8.84 3.19 26.28
CA PHE A 58 7.74 2.25 26.53
C PHE A 58 8.01 0.92 25.80
N SER A 59 7.91 -0.19 26.55
CA SER A 59 8.11 -1.54 25.98
C SER A 59 6.87 -2.06 25.27
N LYS A 60 5.68 -1.67 25.75
CA LYS A 60 4.42 -2.01 25.08
C LYS A 60 4.21 -1.12 23.88
N THR A 61 4.15 -1.74 22.73
CA THR A 61 3.87 -1.07 21.47
C THR A 61 2.37 -0.87 21.25
N LEU A 62 2.01 0.17 20.51
CA LEU A 62 0.64 0.52 20.19
C LEU A 62 0.33 0.03 18.77
N GLN A 63 -0.76 -0.72 18.60
CA GLN A 63 -1.14 -1.29 17.30
C GLN A 63 -2.28 -0.48 16.70
N ILE A 64 -2.18 -0.19 15.39
CA ILE A 64 -3.18 0.55 14.63
C ILE A 64 -3.22 0.05 13.19
N GLU A 65 -4.40 0.04 12.58
CA GLU A 65 -4.57 -0.23 11.16
C GLU A 65 -4.28 1.03 10.34
N TYR A 66 -3.41 0.92 9.35
CA TYR A 66 -3.09 2.00 8.42
C TYR A 66 -3.93 1.88 7.14
N HIS A 67 -4.66 2.95 6.84
CA HIS A 67 -5.45 3.13 5.64
C HIS A 67 -4.82 4.23 4.81
N PHE A 68 -4.14 3.87 3.72
CA PHE A 68 -3.41 4.84 2.89
C PHE A 68 -4.31 5.95 2.35
N GLU A 69 -5.52 5.59 1.99
CA GLU A 69 -6.54 6.47 1.38
C GLU A 69 -7.26 7.39 2.38
N THR A 70 -6.91 7.34 3.69
CA THR A 70 -7.56 8.17 4.72
C THR A 70 -6.55 8.92 5.58
N VAL A 71 -6.95 10.10 6.03
CA VAL A 71 -6.16 10.86 7.01
C VAL A 71 -6.54 10.41 8.41
N GLN A 72 -5.73 9.54 8.98
CA GLN A 72 -5.88 9.10 10.35
C GLN A 72 -5.14 10.08 11.27
N LYS A 73 -5.87 11.03 11.86
CA LYS A 73 -5.31 11.97 12.85
C LYS A 73 -5.18 11.28 14.19
N LEU A 74 -4.00 11.40 14.78
CA LEU A 74 -3.63 10.81 16.05
C LEU A 74 -3.25 11.89 17.04
N ARG A 75 -3.55 11.63 18.32
CA ARG A 75 -3.09 12.40 19.47
C ARG A 75 -2.45 11.45 20.45
N PHE A 76 -1.25 11.79 20.88
CA PHE A 76 -0.53 11.14 21.96
C PHE A 76 -0.65 12.00 23.20
N GLY A 77 -1.22 11.46 24.28
CA GLY A 77 -1.30 12.14 25.57
C GLY A 77 -0.39 11.43 26.59
N ILE A 78 0.46 12.18 27.25
CA ILE A 78 1.33 11.68 28.31
C ILE A 78 0.76 12.11 29.66
N TYR A 79 0.55 11.14 30.54
CA TYR A 79 -0.04 11.34 31.86
C TYR A 79 0.88 10.79 32.94
N ASP A 80 0.94 11.49 34.07
CA ASP A 80 1.54 11.01 35.31
C ASP A 80 0.51 10.22 36.08
N ILE A 81 0.80 8.98 36.41
CA ILE A 81 -0.19 8.08 37.02
C ILE A 81 0.02 8.02 38.53
N ASP A 82 -0.80 8.73 39.28
CA ASP A 82 -0.74 8.85 40.73
C ASP A 82 -1.53 7.78 41.47
N ASN A 83 -2.50 7.15 40.80
CA ASN A 83 -3.43 6.22 41.41
C ASN A 83 -3.55 4.89 40.64
N LYS A 84 -4.47 4.01 41.03
CA LYS A 84 -4.74 2.72 40.40
C LYS A 84 -6.04 2.70 39.59
N THR A 85 -6.72 3.85 39.45
CA THR A 85 -7.95 3.90 38.67
C THR A 85 -7.59 3.92 37.16
N PRO A 86 -8.43 3.36 36.28
CA PRO A 86 -8.22 3.48 34.84
C PRO A 86 -8.64 4.85 34.27
N ASP A 87 -9.25 5.71 35.10
CA ASP A 87 -9.69 7.05 34.73
C ASP A 87 -8.51 8.02 34.77
N LEU A 88 -8.26 8.69 33.65
CA LEU A 88 -7.18 9.67 33.50
C LEU A 88 -7.59 11.08 33.98
N GLY A 89 -8.84 11.25 34.42
CA GLY A 89 -9.35 12.53 34.92
C GLY A 89 -8.68 12.99 36.20
N ASP A 90 -8.18 12.03 36.98
CA ASP A 90 -7.53 12.24 38.28
C ASP A 90 -5.99 12.27 38.17
N ASP A 91 -5.44 12.05 36.96
CA ASP A 91 -4.01 11.98 36.70
C ASP A 91 -3.48 13.29 36.09
N ASP A 92 -2.24 13.61 36.39
CA ASP A 92 -1.61 14.85 35.91
C ASP A 92 -1.18 14.75 34.45
N PHE A 93 -1.71 15.63 33.58
CA PHE A 93 -1.33 15.71 32.18
C PHE A 93 0.06 16.35 32.00
N LEU A 94 1.03 15.58 31.47
CA LEU A 94 2.40 16.02 31.25
C LEU A 94 2.61 16.67 29.88
N GLY A 95 1.71 16.46 28.94
CA GLY A 95 1.75 17.04 27.60
C GLY A 95 1.25 16.09 26.52
N GLY A 96 0.95 16.63 25.36
CA GLY A 96 0.50 15.85 24.21
C GLY A 96 1.03 16.36 22.88
N ALA A 97 0.97 15.51 21.87
CA ALA A 97 1.33 15.85 20.50
C ALA A 97 0.30 15.31 19.52
N GLU A 98 0.06 16.04 18.43
CA GLU A 98 -0.86 15.64 17.36
C GLU A 98 -0.09 15.48 16.04
N CYS A 99 -0.41 14.43 15.31
CA CYS A 99 0.09 14.19 13.95
C CYS A 99 -0.87 13.28 13.18
N SER A 100 -0.56 12.96 11.91
CA SER A 100 -1.24 11.89 11.20
C SER A 100 -0.43 10.60 11.23
N LEU A 101 -1.11 9.45 11.13
CA LEU A 101 -0.43 8.16 11.00
C LEU A 101 0.47 8.14 9.75
N GLY A 102 0.01 8.74 8.64
CA GLY A 102 0.80 8.88 7.43
C GLY A 102 2.12 9.64 7.63
N GLN A 103 2.15 10.65 8.51
CA GLN A 103 3.40 11.35 8.87
C GLN A 103 4.39 10.43 9.58
N ILE A 104 3.92 9.61 10.53
CA ILE A 104 4.77 8.67 11.26
C ILE A 104 5.33 7.61 10.31
N VAL A 105 4.46 7.03 9.46
CA VAL A 105 4.81 5.99 8.50
C VAL A 105 5.83 6.50 7.48
N SER A 106 5.64 7.69 6.92
CA SER A 106 6.53 8.25 5.89
C SER A 106 7.89 8.69 6.40
N SER A 107 7.99 9.11 7.68
CA SER A 107 9.25 9.54 8.29
C SER A 107 9.99 8.44 9.04
N GLN A 108 9.41 7.23 9.14
CA GLN A 108 9.87 6.08 9.95
C GLN A 108 9.97 6.41 11.45
N THR A 109 10.51 7.56 11.79
CA THR A 109 10.64 8.07 13.15
C THR A 109 10.26 9.54 13.16
N LEU A 110 9.27 9.91 13.95
CA LEU A 110 8.76 11.25 14.08
C LEU A 110 8.96 11.75 15.52
N THR A 111 9.70 12.85 15.68
CA THR A 111 9.88 13.50 16.99
C THR A 111 9.11 14.82 17.01
N LEU A 112 8.26 15.00 18.02
CA LEU A 112 7.41 16.17 18.19
C LEU A 112 7.58 16.78 19.57
N PRO A 113 7.48 18.11 19.70
CA PRO A 113 7.41 18.76 21.00
C PRO A 113 6.07 18.45 21.68
N LEU A 114 6.11 18.22 22.99
CA LEU A 114 4.91 18.07 23.80
C LEU A 114 4.31 19.42 24.16
N MET A 115 2.99 19.50 24.09
CA MET A 115 2.21 20.71 24.38
C MET A 115 1.24 20.47 25.55
N LEU A 116 1.16 21.39 26.49
CA LEU A 116 0.14 21.38 27.57
C LEU A 116 -1.22 21.88 27.06
N LYS A 117 -1.19 22.88 26.16
CA LYS A 117 -2.34 23.47 25.45
C LYS A 117 -1.84 23.98 24.09
N PRO A 118 -2.72 24.25 23.13
CA PRO A 118 -2.31 24.88 21.87
C PRO A 118 -1.46 26.14 22.12
N GLY A 119 -0.24 26.14 21.57
CA GLY A 119 0.72 27.23 21.72
C GLY A 119 1.48 27.30 23.06
N LYS A 120 1.24 26.36 24.01
CA LYS A 120 1.96 26.32 25.30
C LYS A 120 2.78 25.02 25.40
N PRO A 121 4.10 25.04 25.16
CA PRO A 121 4.94 23.86 25.26
C PRO A 121 5.01 23.31 26.68
N ALA A 122 5.16 21.99 26.79
CA ALA A 122 5.42 21.27 28.05
C ALA A 122 6.93 21.27 28.36
N GLY A 123 7.47 22.42 28.68
CA GLY A 123 8.90 22.59 28.90
C GLY A 123 9.74 22.26 27.67
N ARG A 124 10.72 21.36 27.82
CA ARG A 124 11.54 20.79 26.73
C ARG A 124 11.07 19.39 26.33
N GLY A 125 9.93 18.94 26.84
CA GLY A 125 9.41 17.60 26.61
C GLY A 125 9.18 17.31 25.14
N THR A 126 9.66 16.16 24.69
CA THR A 126 9.44 15.64 23.34
C THR A 126 8.91 14.22 23.39
N ILE A 127 8.18 13.85 22.37
CA ILE A 127 7.76 12.47 22.09
C ILE A 127 8.36 12.03 20.77
N THR A 128 8.92 10.83 20.74
CA THR A 128 9.42 10.18 19.53
C THR A 128 8.58 8.92 19.28
N VAL A 129 8.01 8.85 18.09
CA VAL A 129 7.18 7.73 17.67
C VAL A 129 7.80 7.12 16.42
N SER A 130 8.02 5.80 16.43
CA SER A 130 8.46 5.06 15.26
C SER A 130 7.43 4.02 14.85
N ALA A 131 7.27 3.82 13.53
CA ALA A 131 6.33 2.85 12.97
C ALA A 131 7.07 1.64 12.39
N GLN A 132 6.50 0.45 12.60
CA GLN A 132 6.96 -0.79 12.00
C GLN A 132 5.76 -1.61 11.52
N GLU A 133 5.83 -2.19 10.33
CA GLU A 133 4.81 -3.11 9.85
C GLU A 133 4.93 -4.47 10.57
N LEU A 134 3.79 -5.03 11.00
CA LEU A 134 3.74 -6.29 11.74
C LEU A 134 3.77 -7.54 10.87
N LYS A 135 3.92 -7.41 9.56
CA LYS A 135 3.76 -8.51 8.60
C LYS A 135 5.09 -9.16 8.26
N ASP A 136 5.15 -10.50 8.38
CA ASP A 136 6.19 -11.30 7.72
C ASP A 136 5.93 -11.25 6.20
N SER A 137 6.71 -10.45 5.50
CA SER A 137 6.60 -10.23 4.06
C SER A 137 7.18 -11.37 3.21
N ARG A 138 7.59 -12.48 3.85
CA ARG A 138 8.10 -13.64 3.13
C ARG A 138 6.97 -14.50 2.58
N VAL A 139 7.13 -14.92 1.35
CA VAL A 139 6.22 -15.85 0.66
C VAL A 139 6.98 -17.06 0.14
N VAL A 140 6.31 -18.20 0.18
CA VAL A 140 6.79 -19.44 -0.46
C VAL A 140 6.21 -19.47 -1.86
N THR A 141 7.07 -19.45 -2.88
CA THR A 141 6.68 -19.55 -4.29
C THR A 141 7.08 -20.92 -4.83
N MET A 142 6.13 -21.64 -5.43
CA MET A 142 6.34 -23.00 -5.92
C MET A 142 5.82 -23.24 -7.33
N GLU A 143 6.52 -24.14 -8.04
CA GLU A 143 6.07 -24.80 -9.28
C GLU A 143 6.05 -26.30 -9.04
N VAL A 144 4.89 -26.92 -9.25
CA VAL A 144 4.63 -28.32 -8.91
C VAL A 144 3.98 -29.02 -10.10
N GLU A 145 4.41 -30.25 -10.37
CA GLU A 145 3.77 -31.16 -11.31
C GLU A 145 3.57 -32.51 -10.65
N ALA A 146 2.81 -33.40 -11.28
CA ALA A 146 2.76 -34.80 -10.89
C ALA A 146 2.89 -35.72 -12.08
N ARG A 147 3.23 -36.98 -11.80
CA ARG A 147 3.40 -38.03 -12.81
C ARG A 147 2.72 -39.32 -12.37
N ASN A 148 2.08 -39.98 -13.34
CA ASN A 148 1.48 -41.30 -13.18
C ASN A 148 0.47 -41.38 -12.02
N LEU A 149 -0.36 -40.33 -11.86
CA LEU A 149 -1.42 -40.34 -10.85
C LEU A 149 -2.44 -41.46 -11.15
N ASP A 150 -2.96 -42.07 -10.09
CA ASP A 150 -4.01 -43.07 -10.21
C ASP A 150 -5.28 -42.46 -10.82
N LYS A 151 -5.88 -43.21 -11.74
CA LYS A 151 -7.20 -42.93 -12.30
C LYS A 151 -8.27 -43.26 -11.27
N LYS A 152 -9.21 -42.35 -11.04
CA LYS A 152 -10.36 -42.51 -10.14
C LYS A 152 -11.68 -42.55 -10.91
N ASP A 153 -11.85 -41.70 -11.90
CA ASP A 153 -13.05 -41.65 -12.74
C ASP A 153 -13.27 -42.94 -13.52
N PHE A 154 -14.53 -43.37 -13.59
CA PHE A 154 -14.93 -44.52 -14.41
C PHE A 154 -14.81 -44.22 -15.91
N LEU A 155 -15.27 -43.03 -16.33
CA LEU A 155 -15.14 -42.49 -17.69
C LEU A 155 -14.20 -41.28 -17.66
N GLY A 156 -13.03 -41.37 -18.31
CA GLY A 156 -12.06 -40.29 -18.35
C GLY A 156 -10.80 -40.56 -17.53
N LYS A 157 -10.00 -39.55 -17.29
CA LYS A 157 -8.88 -39.52 -16.37
C LYS A 157 -9.26 -38.66 -15.19
N SER A 158 -8.56 -38.80 -14.07
CA SER A 158 -8.78 -37.95 -12.89
C SER A 158 -8.59 -36.46 -13.19
N ASP A 159 -9.29 -35.62 -12.43
CA ASP A 159 -9.22 -34.15 -12.38
C ASP A 159 -8.42 -33.71 -11.15
N PRO A 160 -7.08 -33.88 -11.12
CA PRO A 160 -6.30 -33.76 -9.90
C PRO A 160 -6.12 -32.31 -9.43
N PHE A 161 -6.15 -32.15 -8.10
CA PHE A 161 -5.75 -30.93 -7.40
C PHE A 161 -4.96 -31.27 -6.14
N LEU A 162 -4.17 -30.30 -5.65
CA LEU A 162 -3.36 -30.44 -4.45
C LEU A 162 -3.89 -29.57 -3.32
N GLU A 163 -3.82 -30.09 -2.10
CA GLU A 163 -4.06 -29.37 -0.87
C GLU A 163 -2.85 -29.52 0.05
N PHE A 164 -2.36 -28.39 0.56
CA PHE A 164 -1.27 -28.30 1.52
C PHE A 164 -1.84 -27.97 2.88
N PHE A 165 -1.58 -28.81 3.88
CA PHE A 165 -2.02 -28.60 5.25
C PHE A 165 -0.79 -28.43 6.14
N ARG A 166 -0.75 -27.38 6.94
CA ARG A 166 0.25 -27.20 8.00
C ARG A 166 -0.23 -27.76 9.32
N GLN A 167 0.67 -28.28 10.13
CA GLN A 167 0.38 -28.67 11.49
C GLN A 167 0.42 -27.42 12.41
N GLY A 168 -0.61 -27.23 13.26
CA GLY A 168 -0.67 -26.17 14.27
C GLY A 168 -1.66 -26.57 15.36
N ASP A 169 -1.31 -26.34 16.63
CA ASP A 169 -2.14 -26.65 17.80
C ASP A 169 -2.68 -28.09 17.82
N GLY A 170 -1.87 -29.04 17.34
CA GLY A 170 -2.25 -30.45 17.25
C GLY A 170 -3.25 -30.79 16.13
N LYS A 171 -3.57 -29.85 15.26
CA LYS A 171 -4.50 -30.01 14.13
C LYS A 171 -3.85 -29.66 12.79
N TRP A 172 -4.48 -30.15 11.72
CA TRP A 172 -4.10 -29.82 10.36
C TRP A 172 -4.95 -28.66 9.85
N HIS A 173 -4.30 -27.58 9.39
CA HIS A 173 -4.94 -26.38 8.84
C HIS A 173 -4.61 -26.27 7.36
N LEU A 174 -5.62 -26.09 6.51
CA LEU A 174 -5.42 -25.87 5.07
C LEU A 174 -4.65 -24.57 4.86
N ALA A 175 -3.46 -24.69 4.25
CA ALA A 175 -2.60 -23.55 3.93
C ALA A 175 -2.75 -23.12 2.45
N TYR A 176 -2.96 -24.08 1.54
CA TYR A 176 -3.14 -23.78 0.13
C TYR A 176 -3.90 -24.88 -0.58
N ARG A 177 -4.68 -24.53 -1.60
CA ARG A 177 -5.32 -25.44 -2.56
C ARG A 177 -5.01 -24.96 -3.98
N SER A 178 -4.54 -25.89 -4.84
CA SER A 178 -4.28 -25.61 -6.25
C SER A 178 -5.57 -25.53 -7.07
N GLU A 179 -5.46 -25.05 -8.31
CA GLU A 179 -6.52 -25.24 -9.30
C GLU A 179 -6.68 -26.71 -9.68
N VAL A 180 -7.83 -27.06 -10.23
CA VAL A 180 -8.14 -28.38 -10.77
C VAL A 180 -7.64 -28.47 -12.20
N VAL A 181 -6.81 -29.49 -12.52
CA VAL A 181 -6.34 -29.78 -13.87
C VAL A 181 -7.16 -30.90 -14.45
N LYS A 182 -8.08 -30.59 -15.35
CA LYS A 182 -9.05 -31.58 -15.86
C LYS A 182 -8.43 -32.67 -16.73
N ASN A 183 -8.90 -33.92 -16.52
CA ASN A 183 -8.66 -35.09 -17.34
C ASN A 183 -7.16 -35.40 -17.60
N ASN A 184 -6.33 -35.29 -16.54
CA ASN A 184 -4.88 -35.38 -16.67
C ASN A 184 -4.22 -36.16 -15.51
N LEU A 185 -3.52 -37.26 -15.80
CA LEU A 185 -2.77 -38.02 -14.81
C LEU A 185 -1.31 -37.56 -14.64
N ASN A 186 -0.88 -36.55 -15.43
CA ASN A 186 0.43 -35.91 -15.35
C ASN A 186 0.26 -34.39 -15.37
N PRO A 187 -0.43 -33.80 -14.37
CA PRO A 187 -0.74 -32.38 -14.33
C PRO A 187 0.51 -31.55 -14.05
N THR A 188 0.52 -30.33 -14.59
CA THR A 188 1.38 -29.24 -14.16
C THR A 188 0.47 -28.13 -13.66
N TRP A 189 0.57 -27.80 -12.37
CA TRP A 189 -0.22 -26.71 -11.77
C TRP A 189 0.46 -25.36 -12.00
N LYS A 190 -0.34 -24.30 -12.02
CA LYS A 190 0.18 -22.93 -12.16
C LYS A 190 1.10 -22.60 -10.99
N ARG A 191 2.15 -21.83 -11.29
CA ARG A 191 3.01 -21.26 -10.24
C ARG A 191 2.16 -20.46 -9.25
N PHE A 192 2.38 -20.71 -7.97
CA PHE A 192 1.64 -20.04 -6.90
C PHE A 192 2.56 -19.55 -5.79
N SER A 193 2.07 -18.55 -5.02
CA SER A 193 2.76 -17.98 -3.86
C SER A 193 1.84 -18.00 -2.65
N VAL A 194 2.37 -18.39 -1.49
CA VAL A 194 1.64 -18.42 -0.21
C VAL A 194 2.47 -17.72 0.86
N PRO A 195 1.89 -16.84 1.70
CA PRO A 195 2.61 -16.23 2.81
C PRO A 195 3.28 -17.28 3.70
N LEU A 196 4.55 -17.09 4.04
CA LEU A 196 5.34 -18.04 4.82
C LEU A 196 4.66 -18.37 6.16
N GLN A 197 4.13 -17.34 6.82
CA GLN A 197 3.39 -17.51 8.07
C GLN A 197 2.16 -18.39 7.91
N HIS A 198 1.44 -18.26 6.79
CA HIS A 198 0.27 -19.09 6.49
C HIS A 198 0.65 -20.51 6.10
N PHE A 199 1.75 -20.66 5.35
CA PHE A 199 2.21 -21.94 4.81
C PHE A 199 2.81 -22.87 5.89
N CYS A 200 3.66 -22.34 6.77
CA CYS A 200 4.37 -23.15 7.78
C CYS A 200 4.54 -22.45 9.15
N GLY A 201 3.74 -21.39 9.46
CA GLY A 201 3.85 -20.67 10.72
C GLY A 201 5.17 -19.91 10.89
N GLY A 202 5.89 -19.63 9.79
CA GLY A 202 7.20 -18.96 9.81
C GLY A 202 8.39 -19.90 10.06
N ASP A 203 8.16 -21.16 10.46
CA ASP A 203 9.19 -22.16 10.71
C ASP A 203 9.28 -23.18 9.57
N PRO A 204 10.41 -23.22 8.80
CA PRO A 204 10.61 -24.17 7.72
C PRO A 204 10.58 -25.67 8.13
N GLY A 205 10.73 -25.95 9.42
CA GLY A 205 10.67 -27.31 9.98
C GLY A 205 9.24 -27.79 10.29
N THR A 206 8.24 -26.92 10.23
CA THR A 206 6.84 -27.28 10.51
C THR A 206 6.35 -28.40 9.61
N PRO A 207 5.74 -29.49 10.14
CA PRO A 207 5.20 -30.56 9.33
C PRO A 207 4.09 -30.08 8.39
N ILE A 208 4.18 -30.50 7.14
CA ILE A 208 3.21 -30.22 6.07
C ILE A 208 2.70 -31.55 5.55
N GLN A 209 1.38 -31.73 5.50
CA GLN A 209 0.74 -32.82 4.80
C GLN A 209 0.23 -32.33 3.44
N VAL A 210 0.59 -33.01 2.38
CA VAL A 210 0.07 -32.73 1.03
C VAL A 210 -0.89 -33.85 0.65
N ARG A 211 -2.07 -33.47 0.18
CA ARG A 211 -3.10 -34.37 -0.36
C ARG A 211 -3.26 -34.10 -1.85
N CYS A 212 -3.24 -35.15 -2.64
CA CYS A 212 -3.63 -35.15 -4.05
C CYS A 212 -4.99 -35.85 -4.15
N SER A 213 -5.99 -35.15 -4.65
CA SER A 213 -7.36 -35.66 -4.78
C SER A 213 -7.89 -35.45 -6.19
N ASP A 214 -8.83 -36.29 -6.58
CA ASP A 214 -9.64 -36.19 -7.79
C ASP A 214 -10.85 -35.28 -7.47
N TYR A 215 -11.15 -34.36 -8.33
CA TYR A 215 -12.22 -33.37 -8.12
C TYR A 215 -13.56 -33.92 -8.63
N ASP A 216 -14.55 -34.00 -7.74
CA ASP A 216 -15.93 -34.30 -8.05
C ASP A 216 -16.83 -33.08 -7.79
N SER A 217 -17.77 -32.84 -8.71
CA SER A 217 -18.66 -31.66 -8.66
C SER A 217 -19.66 -31.67 -7.52
N ASP A 218 -19.88 -32.86 -6.91
CA ASP A 218 -20.77 -33.04 -5.74
C ASP A 218 -20.05 -32.76 -4.40
N GLY A 219 -18.73 -32.48 -4.45
CA GLY A 219 -17.90 -32.21 -3.27
C GLY A 219 -17.32 -33.45 -2.58
N SER A 220 -17.64 -34.67 -3.06
CA SER A 220 -17.10 -35.94 -2.53
C SER A 220 -15.79 -36.32 -3.22
N HIS A 221 -14.74 -35.52 -3.06
CA HIS A 221 -13.47 -35.69 -3.76
C HIS A 221 -12.75 -36.99 -3.39
N ASP A 222 -12.36 -37.79 -4.40
CA ASP A 222 -11.67 -39.04 -4.22
C ASP A 222 -10.17 -38.86 -3.95
N LEU A 223 -9.69 -39.39 -2.82
CA LEU A 223 -8.27 -39.32 -2.47
C LEU A 223 -7.42 -40.16 -3.44
N ILE A 224 -6.48 -39.54 -4.15
CA ILE A 224 -5.46 -40.23 -4.93
C ILE A 224 -4.34 -40.71 -4.00
N GLY A 225 -3.79 -39.81 -3.17
CA GLY A 225 -2.79 -40.13 -2.17
C GLY A 225 -2.29 -38.94 -1.37
N THR A 226 -1.48 -39.23 -0.36
CA THR A 226 -0.91 -38.20 0.54
C THR A 226 0.58 -38.45 0.75
N PHE A 227 1.29 -37.40 1.10
CA PHE A 227 2.65 -37.46 1.65
C PHE A 227 2.87 -36.40 2.72
N HIS A 228 3.91 -36.56 3.54
CA HIS A 228 4.31 -35.62 4.56
C HIS A 228 5.68 -35.05 4.20
N THR A 229 5.87 -33.77 4.48
CA THR A 229 7.09 -33.04 4.17
C THR A 229 7.26 -31.83 5.10
N THR A 230 8.30 -31.05 4.86
CA THR A 230 8.52 -29.74 5.48
C THR A 230 8.92 -28.75 4.39
N LEU A 231 8.84 -27.42 4.66
CA LEU A 231 9.32 -26.44 3.71
C LEU A 231 10.81 -26.65 3.36
N ALA A 232 11.62 -27.02 4.36
CA ALA A 232 13.04 -27.32 4.14
C ALA A 232 13.26 -28.44 3.13
N GLN A 233 12.42 -29.50 3.17
CA GLN A 233 12.46 -30.60 2.21
C GLN A 233 11.95 -30.18 0.83
N LEU A 234 10.89 -29.36 0.76
CA LEU A 234 10.37 -28.83 -0.50
C LEU A 234 11.37 -27.90 -1.21
N GLN A 235 12.24 -27.22 -0.47
CA GLN A 235 13.31 -26.36 -1.02
C GLN A 235 14.52 -27.13 -1.57
N ALA A 236 14.66 -28.42 -1.24
CA ALA A 236 15.72 -29.28 -1.77
C ALA A 236 15.42 -29.75 -3.20
N VAL A 237 15.20 -28.80 -4.11
CA VAL A 237 14.75 -29.02 -5.50
C VAL A 237 15.87 -29.52 -6.42
N PRO A 238 15.53 -30.40 -7.41
CA PRO A 238 14.22 -31.00 -7.64
C PRO A 238 13.88 -32.05 -6.59
N ALA A 239 12.68 -31.99 -6.02
CA ALA A 239 12.21 -32.92 -5.00
C ALA A 239 11.02 -33.74 -5.52
N GLU A 240 11.02 -35.04 -5.24
CA GLU A 240 9.98 -35.97 -5.64
C GLU A 240 9.38 -36.67 -4.42
N PHE A 241 8.05 -36.72 -4.36
CA PHE A 241 7.30 -37.29 -3.25
C PHE A 241 6.28 -38.30 -3.77
N GLU A 242 6.35 -39.54 -3.26
CA GLU A 242 5.39 -40.57 -3.59
C GLU A 242 4.05 -40.33 -2.91
N CYS A 243 2.96 -40.26 -3.68
CA CYS A 243 1.60 -40.21 -3.17
C CYS A 243 1.18 -41.60 -2.66
N ILE A 244 0.96 -41.72 -1.37
CA ILE A 244 0.56 -42.97 -0.73
C ILE A 244 -0.92 -42.91 -0.38
N HIS A 245 -1.70 -43.86 -0.90
CA HIS A 245 -3.10 -44.03 -0.50
C HIS A 245 -3.17 -44.98 0.71
N PRO A 246 -3.58 -44.48 1.90
CA PRO A 246 -3.46 -45.24 3.16
C PRO A 246 -4.18 -46.62 3.13
N GLU A 247 -5.37 -46.67 2.53
CA GLU A 247 -6.12 -47.92 2.44
C GLU A 247 -5.55 -48.92 1.44
N LYS A 248 -5.02 -48.43 0.28
CA LYS A 248 -4.37 -49.31 -0.69
C LYS A 248 -3.10 -49.95 -0.12
N GLN A 249 -2.34 -49.15 0.63
CA GLN A 249 -1.13 -49.59 1.32
C GLN A 249 -1.44 -50.70 2.35
N LYS A 250 -2.55 -50.59 3.09
CA LYS A 250 -2.98 -51.61 4.07
C LYS A 250 -3.50 -52.88 3.39
N LYS A 251 -4.20 -52.77 2.24
CA LYS A 251 -4.92 -53.89 1.59
C LYS A 251 -4.03 -54.70 0.63
N LYS A 252 -2.99 -54.13 0.04
CA LYS A 252 -2.17 -54.76 -1.02
C LYS A 252 -0.68 -54.68 -0.70
N LYS A 253 -0.05 -55.84 -0.41
CA LYS A 253 1.41 -55.93 -0.16
C LYS A 253 2.27 -55.46 -1.35
N SER A 254 1.75 -55.58 -2.60
CA SER A 254 2.43 -55.16 -3.83
C SER A 254 2.20 -53.71 -4.21
N TYR A 255 1.43 -52.95 -3.42
CA TYR A 255 1.18 -51.52 -3.67
C TYR A 255 2.45 -50.69 -3.40
N LYS A 256 2.86 -49.88 -4.38
CA LYS A 256 4.01 -48.97 -4.24
C LYS A 256 3.52 -47.56 -3.93
N ASN A 257 2.89 -46.90 -4.90
CA ASN A 257 2.36 -45.54 -4.75
C ASN A 257 1.17 -45.31 -5.71
N SER A 258 0.51 -44.19 -5.62
CA SER A 258 -0.58 -43.73 -6.49
C SER A 258 -0.15 -42.59 -7.42
N GLY A 259 1.14 -42.50 -7.72
CA GLY A 259 1.78 -41.46 -8.51
C GLY A 259 2.81 -40.68 -7.70
N THR A 260 3.54 -39.80 -8.37
CA THR A 260 4.63 -39.00 -7.79
C THR A 260 4.37 -37.51 -8.01
N VAL A 261 4.46 -36.72 -6.96
CA VAL A 261 4.44 -35.25 -7.02
C VAL A 261 5.87 -34.74 -7.08
N CYS A 262 6.17 -33.92 -8.09
CA CYS A 262 7.49 -33.37 -8.33
C CYS A 262 7.47 -31.86 -8.10
N VAL A 263 8.29 -31.37 -7.19
CA VAL A 263 8.49 -29.93 -6.95
C VAL A 263 9.67 -29.47 -7.80
N LYS A 264 9.38 -28.64 -8.82
CA LYS A 264 10.40 -28.10 -9.74
C LYS A 264 11.16 -26.94 -9.13
N THR A 265 10.41 -26.04 -8.51
CA THR A 265 10.97 -24.87 -7.81
C THR A 265 10.22 -24.66 -6.50
N CYS A 266 10.97 -24.32 -5.45
CA CYS A 266 10.43 -23.88 -4.17
C CYS A 266 11.38 -22.84 -3.60
N ARG A 267 10.93 -21.60 -3.51
CA ARG A 267 11.73 -20.47 -3.03
C ARG A 267 10.97 -19.68 -1.99
N VAL A 268 11.68 -19.19 -0.99
CA VAL A 268 11.18 -18.16 -0.07
C VAL A 268 11.65 -16.82 -0.60
N GLU A 269 10.70 -16.01 -1.01
CA GLU A 269 10.94 -14.67 -1.55
C GLU A 269 10.32 -13.65 -0.59
N THR A 270 10.87 -12.44 -0.54
CA THR A 270 10.26 -11.33 0.21
C THR A 270 9.33 -10.59 -0.72
N GLU A 271 8.03 -10.56 -0.40
CA GLU A 271 7.06 -9.67 -1.05
C GLU A 271 6.93 -8.40 -0.24
N TYR A 272 7.40 -7.31 -0.82
CA TYR A 272 7.30 -6.01 -0.19
C TYR A 272 5.90 -5.43 -0.38
N SER A 273 5.32 -4.92 0.69
CA SER A 273 4.07 -4.18 0.67
C SER A 273 4.29 -2.73 0.19
N PHE A 274 3.21 -2.02 -0.11
CA PHE A 274 3.26 -0.58 -0.35
C PHE A 274 3.93 0.15 0.81
N LEU A 275 3.59 -0.25 2.03
CA LEU A 275 4.13 0.35 3.24
C LEU A 275 5.64 0.13 3.38
N ASP A 276 6.14 -1.06 3.03
CA ASP A 276 7.58 -1.33 3.00
C ASP A 276 8.33 -0.34 2.09
N TYR A 277 7.77 -0.01 0.90
CA TYR A 277 8.38 0.96 -0.01
C TYR A 277 8.35 2.38 0.57
N VAL A 278 7.22 2.82 1.12
CA VAL A 278 7.07 4.16 1.72
C VAL A 278 7.99 4.32 2.93
N MET A 279 7.98 3.36 3.85
CA MET A 279 8.86 3.33 5.02
C MET A 279 10.34 3.14 4.62
N GLY A 280 10.60 2.49 3.48
CA GLY A 280 11.92 2.38 2.88
C GLY A 280 12.44 3.68 2.26
N GLY A 281 11.67 4.78 2.31
CA GLY A 281 12.08 6.09 1.79
C GLY A 281 11.68 6.35 0.34
N CYS A 282 10.76 5.55 -0.23
CA CYS A 282 10.18 5.85 -1.54
C CYS A 282 9.38 7.15 -1.47
N GLN A 283 9.78 8.15 -2.24
CA GLN A 283 9.07 9.42 -2.35
C GLN A 283 7.99 9.31 -3.43
N ILE A 284 6.75 9.64 -3.08
CA ILE A 284 5.64 9.71 -4.01
C ILE A 284 5.48 11.18 -4.45
N ASN A 285 5.79 11.45 -5.72
CA ASN A 285 5.78 12.78 -6.30
C ASN A 285 4.46 13.02 -7.02
N PHE A 286 3.62 13.92 -6.50
CA PHE A 286 2.35 14.26 -7.12
C PHE A 286 2.50 15.48 -8.03
N THR A 287 2.01 15.34 -9.26
CA THR A 287 1.84 16.44 -10.22
C THR A 287 0.36 16.64 -10.49
N VAL A 288 -0.10 17.87 -10.42
CA VAL A 288 -1.49 18.22 -10.70
C VAL A 288 -1.59 18.92 -12.05
N SER A 289 -2.55 18.51 -12.87
CA SER A 289 -2.84 19.20 -14.10
C SER A 289 -4.34 19.41 -14.26
N CYS A 290 -4.74 20.64 -14.55
CA CYS A 290 -6.12 21.05 -14.58
C CYS A 290 -6.49 21.63 -15.94
N CYS A 291 -7.63 21.21 -16.50
CA CYS A 291 -8.27 21.92 -17.59
C CYS A 291 -8.82 23.26 -17.07
N PRO A 292 -8.51 24.41 -17.70
CA PRO A 292 -9.05 25.69 -17.25
C PRO A 292 -10.58 25.77 -17.27
N ARG A 293 -11.27 24.97 -18.06
CA ARG A 293 -12.75 24.89 -18.06
C ARG A 293 -13.31 24.13 -16.87
N ALA A 294 -12.58 23.14 -16.35
CA ALA A 294 -13.05 22.30 -15.24
C ALA A 294 -13.49 23.14 -14.03
N PHE A 295 -12.87 24.29 -13.82
CA PHE A 295 -13.17 25.17 -12.69
C PHE A 295 -14.42 26.06 -12.86
N ILE A 296 -14.90 26.29 -14.06
CA ILE A 296 -16.18 26.97 -14.28
C ILE A 296 -17.31 26.14 -13.68
N TYR A 297 -17.24 24.82 -13.85
CA TYR A 297 -18.14 23.88 -13.19
C TYR A 297 -17.88 23.76 -11.68
N LEU A 298 -16.61 23.89 -11.26
CA LEU A 298 -16.22 23.87 -9.85
C LEU A 298 -16.70 25.12 -9.08
N HIS A 299 -16.85 26.27 -9.75
CA HIS A 299 -17.34 27.53 -9.13
C HIS A 299 -18.87 27.59 -9.06
N SER A 300 -19.60 27.08 -10.06
CA SER A 300 -21.07 27.05 -10.09
C SER A 300 -21.68 25.94 -9.22
N TRP A 301 -20.92 24.89 -8.93
CA TRP A 301 -21.34 23.71 -8.14
C TRP A 301 -20.48 23.54 -6.88
N SER A 302 -20.07 24.65 -6.24
CA SER A 302 -19.39 24.63 -4.93
C SER A 302 -18.70 23.26 -4.65
N LEU A 303 -17.67 22.89 -5.48
CA LEU A 303 -16.73 21.91 -4.99
C LEU A 303 -16.14 22.52 -3.73
N PRO A 304 -16.58 22.04 -2.57
CA PRO A 304 -16.15 22.66 -1.34
C PRO A 304 -14.64 22.53 -1.26
N ARG A 305 -13.99 23.51 -0.67
CA ARG A 305 -12.54 23.52 -0.37
C ARG A 305 -12.01 22.18 0.15
N TRP A 306 -12.87 21.37 0.72
CA TRP A 306 -12.58 20.07 1.29
C TRP A 306 -12.32 18.95 0.27
N VAL A 307 -12.83 19.00 -0.97
CA VAL A 307 -12.51 17.98 -1.99
C VAL A 307 -11.01 18.02 -2.29
N TRP A 308 -10.49 19.23 -2.43
CA TRP A 308 -9.05 19.44 -2.55
C TRP A 308 -8.30 19.01 -1.29
N THR A 309 -8.80 19.37 -0.10
CA THR A 309 -8.15 18.97 1.14
C THR A 309 -8.16 17.45 1.33
N SER A 310 -9.22 16.74 1.01
CA SER A 310 -9.27 15.29 1.18
C SER A 310 -8.33 14.55 0.22
N LEU A 311 -8.33 14.91 -1.07
CA LEU A 311 -7.45 14.32 -2.06
C LEU A 311 -5.96 14.52 -1.71
N PHE A 312 -5.59 15.70 -1.21
CA PHE A 312 -4.18 16.06 -1.02
C PHE A 312 -3.66 15.88 0.40
N TRP A 313 -4.54 15.81 1.42
CA TRP A 313 -4.10 15.49 2.78
C TRP A 313 -3.56 14.06 2.92
N VAL A 314 -4.13 13.14 2.15
CA VAL A 314 -3.64 11.77 2.06
C VAL A 314 -2.31 11.69 1.30
N LEU A 315 -2.11 12.61 0.35
CA LEU A 315 -0.97 12.65 -0.56
C LEU A 315 0.24 13.43 -0.02
N ALA A 316 0.05 14.24 1.03
CA ALA A 316 1.10 15.07 1.59
C ALA A 316 2.05 14.25 2.49
N THR A 317 3.07 13.66 1.90
CA THR A 317 4.30 13.40 2.65
C THR A 317 4.88 14.72 3.15
N PRO A 318 5.33 14.81 4.41
CA PRO A 318 5.38 16.08 5.16
C PRO A 318 6.53 17.03 4.88
N ILE A 319 7.46 16.72 3.94
CA ILE A 319 8.72 17.48 3.96
C ILE A 319 8.59 18.85 3.31
N ASP A 320 7.85 19.05 2.20
CA ASP A 320 7.86 20.35 1.52
C ASP A 320 6.49 20.94 1.14
N LYS A 321 5.41 20.15 1.13
CA LYS A 321 4.07 20.60 0.70
C LYS A 321 4.06 21.36 -0.64
N LEU A 322 5.00 21.07 -1.53
CA LEU A 322 5.15 21.70 -2.82
C LEU A 322 4.70 20.74 -3.91
N PHE A 323 3.79 21.19 -4.78
CA PHE A 323 3.24 20.40 -5.87
C PHE A 323 3.46 21.09 -7.20
N PRO A 324 4.12 20.45 -8.19
CA PRO A 324 4.14 20.98 -9.54
C PRO A 324 2.71 21.00 -10.10
N ALA A 325 2.27 22.16 -10.57
CA ALA A 325 0.93 22.37 -11.04
C ALA A 325 0.92 22.96 -12.47
N PHE A 326 0.16 22.30 -13.35
CA PHE A 326 0.10 22.65 -14.77
C PHE A 326 -1.34 22.87 -15.22
N GLY A 327 -1.48 23.61 -16.33
CA GLY A 327 -2.72 23.76 -17.07
C GLY A 327 -2.58 23.19 -18.49
N PHE A 328 -3.70 22.77 -19.08
CA PHE A 328 -3.78 22.29 -20.45
C PHE A 328 -5.02 22.78 -21.18
N GLY A 329 -4.99 22.83 -22.52
CA GLY A 329 -6.13 23.22 -23.34
C GLY A 329 -6.47 24.72 -23.28
N ALA A 330 -5.45 25.57 -23.24
CA ALA A 330 -5.62 27.02 -23.28
C ALA A 330 -4.57 27.72 -24.14
N GLN A 331 -4.92 28.90 -24.68
CA GLN A 331 -3.96 29.83 -25.30
C GLN A 331 -3.31 30.65 -24.18
N VAL A 332 -1.98 30.65 -24.17
CA VAL A 332 -1.15 31.24 -23.11
C VAL A 332 -0.37 32.43 -23.65
N PRO A 333 -0.29 33.56 -22.91
CA PRO A 333 0.55 34.68 -23.29
C PRO A 333 2.05 34.31 -23.29
N PRO A 334 2.95 35.06 -24.01
CA PRO A 334 2.63 36.27 -24.77
C PRO A 334 2.17 36.01 -26.20
N ASN A 335 2.43 34.82 -26.75
CA ASN A 335 2.19 34.49 -28.14
C ASN A 335 0.81 33.92 -28.45
N TRP A 336 -0.01 33.67 -27.43
CA TRP A 336 -1.36 33.12 -27.52
C TRP A 336 -1.45 31.80 -28.29
N GLN A 337 -0.40 30.99 -28.19
CA GLN A 337 -0.43 29.62 -28.70
C GLN A 337 -1.14 28.69 -27.71
N VAL A 338 -1.77 27.66 -28.27
CA VAL A 338 -2.40 26.62 -27.46
C VAL A 338 -1.31 25.81 -26.76
N SER A 339 -1.41 25.71 -25.43
CA SER A 339 -0.53 24.88 -24.63
C SER A 339 -1.31 23.80 -23.89
N HIS A 340 -0.70 22.62 -23.77
CA HIS A 340 -1.24 21.47 -23.05
C HIS A 340 -0.34 21.08 -21.85
N GLU A 341 0.64 21.90 -21.50
CA GLU A 341 1.56 21.67 -20.38
C GLU A 341 2.19 23.00 -19.85
N PHE A 342 1.39 24.03 -19.61
CA PHE A 342 1.92 25.27 -19.04
C PHE A 342 1.85 25.29 -17.51
N ALA A 343 2.88 25.84 -16.86
CA ALA A 343 2.87 26.02 -15.40
C ALA A 343 1.74 26.97 -14.97
N LEU A 344 0.90 26.56 -13.99
CA LEU A 344 -0.23 27.38 -13.51
C LEU A 344 0.21 28.71 -12.91
N ASN A 345 1.40 28.78 -12.33
CA ASN A 345 2.00 29.99 -11.81
C ASN A 345 2.79 30.79 -12.87
N PHE A 346 2.71 30.42 -14.16
CA PHE A 346 3.46 30.99 -15.29
C PHE A 346 4.99 31.01 -15.11
N ASN A 347 5.52 30.20 -14.21
CA ASN A 347 6.96 30.02 -14.03
C ASN A 347 7.41 28.62 -14.44
N PRO A 348 7.80 28.39 -15.70
CA PRO A 348 8.17 27.07 -16.19
C PRO A 348 9.46 26.53 -15.54
N SER A 349 10.32 27.40 -15.01
CA SER A 349 11.53 27.01 -14.27
C SER A 349 11.22 26.55 -12.84
N ASN A 350 10.08 26.97 -12.28
CA ASN A 350 9.62 26.57 -10.96
C ASN A 350 8.09 26.47 -10.90
N PRO A 351 7.51 25.36 -11.40
CA PRO A 351 6.06 25.18 -11.47
C PRO A 351 5.42 24.80 -10.12
N TYR A 352 6.17 24.84 -9.05
CA TYR A 352 5.73 24.39 -7.73
C TYR A 352 4.79 25.37 -7.04
N CYS A 353 3.70 24.86 -6.50
CA CYS A 353 2.70 25.58 -5.71
C CYS A 353 2.72 25.07 -4.26
N ALA A 354 2.63 25.99 -3.29
CA ALA A 354 2.67 25.67 -1.86
C ALA A 354 1.32 25.08 -1.40
N GLY A 355 1.28 23.79 -1.23
CA GLY A 355 0.09 23.06 -0.80
C GLY A 355 -1.07 23.22 -1.78
N ILE A 356 -2.23 22.77 -1.36
CA ILE A 356 -3.48 22.85 -2.15
C ILE A 356 -3.91 24.29 -2.37
N GLN A 357 -3.79 25.11 -1.34
CA GLN A 357 -4.18 26.51 -1.43
C GLN A 357 -3.35 27.22 -2.50
N GLY A 358 -2.03 26.94 -2.57
CA GLY A 358 -1.16 27.49 -3.60
C GLY A 358 -1.56 27.05 -5.02
N ILE A 359 -2.02 25.80 -5.20
CA ILE A 359 -2.54 25.33 -6.49
C ILE A 359 -3.82 26.08 -6.87
N VAL A 360 -4.77 26.18 -5.94
CA VAL A 360 -6.04 26.90 -6.15
C VAL A 360 -5.81 28.36 -6.45
N ASP A 361 -4.90 29.02 -5.75
CA ASP A 361 -4.58 30.43 -5.95
C ASP A 361 -3.87 30.66 -7.28
N ALA A 362 -2.88 29.83 -7.64
CA ALA A 362 -2.23 29.87 -8.94
C ALA A 362 -3.23 29.69 -10.09
N TYR A 363 -4.14 28.74 -9.94
CA TYR A 363 -5.20 28.48 -10.91
C TYR A 363 -6.13 29.71 -11.08
N ARG A 364 -6.63 30.30 -9.97
CA ARG A 364 -7.47 31.49 -10.01
C ARG A 364 -6.78 32.67 -10.66
N GLN A 365 -5.47 32.81 -10.42
CA GLN A 365 -4.66 33.85 -11.07
C GLN A 365 -4.43 33.57 -12.56
N ALA A 366 -4.31 32.31 -12.96
CA ALA A 366 -4.10 31.93 -14.35
C ALA A 366 -5.36 32.16 -15.22
N LEU A 367 -6.56 31.88 -14.69
CA LEU A 367 -7.82 31.95 -15.45
C LEU A 367 -8.03 33.24 -16.24
N PRO A 368 -7.89 34.45 -15.67
CA PRO A 368 -8.07 35.70 -16.42
C PRO A 368 -6.93 35.99 -17.41
N GLN A 369 -5.82 35.27 -17.32
CA GLN A 369 -4.63 35.49 -18.14
C GLN A 369 -4.57 34.56 -19.36
N VAL A 370 -5.40 33.52 -19.41
CA VAL A 370 -5.45 32.57 -20.52
C VAL A 370 -6.75 32.70 -21.30
N ARG A 371 -6.76 32.26 -22.54
CA ARG A 371 -7.99 32.09 -23.32
C ARG A 371 -8.34 30.62 -23.40
N LEU A 372 -9.53 30.26 -22.93
CA LEU A 372 -10.02 28.88 -23.01
C LEU A 372 -10.15 28.47 -24.48
N TYR A 373 -9.44 27.43 -24.86
CA TYR A 373 -9.40 26.96 -26.23
C TYR A 373 -9.27 25.44 -26.26
N GLY A 374 -10.19 24.72 -26.92
CA GLY A 374 -10.00 23.28 -27.17
C GLY A 374 -8.87 23.04 -28.17
N PRO A 375 -8.34 21.84 -28.28
CA PRO A 375 -8.79 20.55 -27.80
C PRO A 375 -8.30 20.19 -26.38
N THR A 376 -8.83 19.09 -25.80
CA THR A 376 -8.41 18.53 -24.51
C THR A 376 -7.42 17.40 -24.76
N ASN A 377 -6.13 17.71 -24.77
CA ASN A 377 -5.07 16.76 -25.05
C ASN A 377 -4.32 16.37 -23.78
N PHE A 378 -4.20 15.06 -23.53
CA PHE A 378 -3.53 14.52 -22.33
C PHE A 378 -2.10 14.04 -22.62
N ALA A 379 -1.81 13.59 -23.84
CA ALA A 379 -0.48 13.06 -24.17
C ALA A 379 0.68 14.01 -23.80
N PRO A 380 0.60 15.34 -24.03
CA PRO A 380 1.70 16.24 -23.68
C PRO A 380 2.05 16.20 -22.19
N ILE A 381 1.07 16.32 -21.30
CA ILE A 381 1.32 16.35 -19.85
C ILE A 381 1.68 14.98 -19.29
N ILE A 382 1.13 13.88 -19.84
CA ILE A 382 1.56 12.53 -19.50
C ILE A 382 3.04 12.35 -19.85
N ASN A 383 3.44 12.73 -21.05
CA ASN A 383 4.83 12.67 -21.50
C ASN A 383 5.74 13.59 -20.68
N HIS A 384 5.24 14.75 -20.23
CA HIS A 384 5.98 15.64 -19.34
C HIS A 384 6.37 14.95 -18.04
N VAL A 385 5.43 14.33 -17.33
CA VAL A 385 5.69 13.62 -16.09
C VAL A 385 6.50 12.34 -16.33
N ALA A 386 6.24 11.64 -17.43
CA ALA A 386 6.98 10.45 -17.84
C ALA A 386 8.49 10.70 -17.99
N ARG A 387 8.91 11.91 -18.40
CA ARG A 387 10.34 12.28 -18.46
C ARG A 387 11.02 12.22 -17.08
N PHE A 388 10.37 12.72 -16.03
CA PHE A 388 10.89 12.65 -14.67
C PHE A 388 10.89 11.21 -14.14
N ALA A 389 9.82 10.47 -14.40
CA ALA A 389 9.75 9.06 -14.05
C ALA A 389 10.84 8.24 -14.76
N ALA A 390 11.15 8.53 -16.02
CA ALA A 390 12.23 7.90 -16.76
C ALA A 390 13.63 8.21 -16.18
N GLN A 391 13.85 9.43 -15.72
CA GLN A 391 15.10 9.80 -15.04
C GLN A 391 15.24 9.05 -13.71
N ALA A 392 14.16 8.95 -12.93
CA ALA A 392 14.15 8.18 -11.69
C ALA A 392 14.41 6.68 -11.95
N ALA A 393 13.83 6.12 -12.99
CA ALA A 393 14.05 4.71 -13.37
C ALA A 393 15.51 4.40 -13.71
N GLN A 394 16.27 5.37 -14.22
CA GLN A 394 17.70 5.20 -14.52
C GLN A 394 18.55 4.94 -13.27
N GLN A 395 18.10 5.40 -12.09
CA GLN A 395 18.78 5.16 -10.82
C GLN A 395 18.69 3.71 -10.37
N ARG A 396 17.76 2.92 -10.94
CA ARG A 396 17.50 1.51 -10.61
C ARG A 396 17.26 1.27 -9.10
N THR A 397 16.56 2.19 -8.47
CA THR A 397 16.20 2.15 -7.04
C THR A 397 14.72 2.44 -6.86
N ALA A 398 14.14 1.88 -5.80
CA ALA A 398 12.75 2.18 -5.43
C ALA A 398 12.64 3.51 -4.63
N SER A 399 13.36 4.55 -5.06
CA SER A 399 13.45 5.83 -4.34
C SER A 399 12.36 6.83 -4.70
N GLN A 400 11.78 6.73 -5.90
CA GLN A 400 10.79 7.71 -6.39
C GLN A 400 9.69 7.04 -7.21
N TYR A 401 8.46 7.49 -7.00
CA TYR A 401 7.29 7.12 -7.77
C TYR A 401 6.49 8.38 -8.11
N TYR A 402 5.90 8.47 -9.30
CA TYR A 402 5.21 9.65 -9.77
C TYR A 402 3.72 9.39 -9.92
N VAL A 403 2.89 10.33 -9.51
CA VAL A 403 1.44 10.28 -9.69
C VAL A 403 0.99 11.56 -10.38
N LEU A 404 0.42 11.43 -11.57
CA LEU A 404 -0.17 12.54 -12.32
C LEU A 404 -1.68 12.55 -12.05
N LEU A 405 -2.19 13.63 -11.45
CA LEU A 405 -3.61 13.88 -11.28
C LEU A 405 -4.10 14.84 -12.37
N LEU A 406 -4.99 14.36 -13.23
CA LEU A 406 -5.66 15.13 -14.28
C LEU A 406 -7.08 15.48 -13.86
N LEU A 407 -7.41 16.78 -13.88
CA LEU A 407 -8.77 17.28 -13.64
C LEU A 407 -9.33 17.83 -14.95
N THR A 408 -10.38 17.23 -15.46
CA THR A 408 -10.96 17.56 -16.77
C THR A 408 -12.47 17.68 -16.73
N ASP A 409 -13.03 18.57 -17.53
CA ASP A 409 -14.47 18.74 -17.73
C ASP A 409 -14.97 18.21 -19.09
N GLY A 410 -14.05 17.69 -19.90
CA GLY A 410 -14.36 17.21 -21.25
C GLY A 410 -13.67 15.89 -21.58
N ALA A 411 -14.13 15.25 -22.61
CA ALA A 411 -13.52 14.06 -23.15
C ALA A 411 -12.16 14.39 -23.76
N VAL A 412 -11.23 13.43 -23.67
CA VAL A 412 -9.91 13.51 -24.32
C VAL A 412 -10.09 13.55 -25.85
N THR A 413 -9.34 14.42 -26.50
CA THR A 413 -9.40 14.60 -27.95
C THR A 413 -8.25 13.92 -28.71
N ASP A 414 -7.09 13.80 -28.09
CA ASP A 414 -5.91 13.12 -28.64
C ASP A 414 -5.82 11.65 -28.21
N VAL A 415 -6.93 10.90 -28.39
CA VAL A 415 -7.09 9.52 -27.87
C VAL A 415 -5.93 8.61 -28.26
N GLU A 416 -5.53 8.60 -29.54
CA GLU A 416 -4.44 7.75 -30.03
C GLU A 416 -3.10 8.13 -29.39
N ALA A 417 -2.78 9.42 -29.34
CA ALA A 417 -1.55 9.91 -28.72
C ALA A 417 -1.54 9.68 -27.19
N THR A 418 -2.69 9.85 -26.55
CA THR A 418 -2.87 9.54 -25.12
C THR A 418 -2.67 8.05 -24.84
N CYS A 419 -3.26 7.18 -25.65
CA CYS A 419 -3.07 5.73 -25.53
C CYS A 419 -1.58 5.36 -25.70
N GLU A 420 -0.89 5.91 -26.70
CA GLU A 420 0.55 5.69 -26.88
C GLU A 420 1.35 6.20 -25.67
N ALA A 421 1.04 7.39 -25.14
CA ALA A 421 1.70 7.96 -23.97
C ALA A 421 1.50 7.08 -22.72
N VAL A 422 0.28 6.58 -22.48
CA VAL A 422 -0.02 5.68 -21.35
C VAL A 422 0.72 4.35 -21.50
N VAL A 423 0.72 3.75 -22.69
CA VAL A 423 1.44 2.48 -22.94
C VAL A 423 2.95 2.64 -22.71
N GLN A 424 3.56 3.75 -23.11
CA GLN A 424 4.98 4.01 -22.83
C GLN A 424 5.20 4.30 -21.33
N ALA A 425 4.33 5.09 -20.70
CA ALA A 425 4.39 5.40 -19.27
C ALA A 425 4.18 4.17 -18.39
N SER A 426 3.45 3.13 -18.85
CA SER A 426 3.26 1.88 -18.12
C SER A 426 4.57 1.14 -17.81
N LYS A 427 5.65 1.45 -18.49
CA LYS A 427 7.00 0.92 -18.27
C LYS A 427 7.80 1.70 -17.22
N LEU A 428 7.23 2.77 -16.67
CA LEU A 428 7.89 3.72 -15.77
C LEU A 428 7.26 3.73 -14.37
N PRO A 429 7.97 4.22 -13.33
CA PRO A 429 7.45 4.33 -11.97
C PRO A 429 6.42 5.47 -11.85
N MET A 430 5.26 5.31 -12.50
CA MET A 430 4.20 6.32 -12.44
C MET A 430 2.80 5.73 -12.56
N SER A 431 1.84 6.50 -12.06
CA SER A 431 0.40 6.31 -12.20
C SER A 431 -0.26 7.58 -12.73
N VAL A 432 -1.39 7.43 -13.39
CA VAL A 432 -2.21 8.52 -13.92
C VAL A 432 -3.62 8.42 -13.34
N ILE A 433 -4.06 9.44 -12.65
CA ILE A 433 -5.40 9.54 -12.10
C ILE A 433 -6.16 10.59 -12.90
N ILE A 434 -7.31 10.24 -13.43
CA ILE A 434 -8.18 11.13 -14.19
C ILE A 434 -9.47 11.34 -13.41
N VAL A 435 -9.77 12.59 -13.05
CA VAL A 435 -11.04 12.96 -12.41
C VAL A 435 -11.87 13.76 -13.40
N GLY A 436 -12.96 13.17 -13.86
CA GLY A 436 -13.93 13.80 -14.76
C GLY A 436 -14.95 14.63 -13.98
N VAL A 437 -15.00 15.95 -14.19
CA VAL A 437 -15.96 16.88 -13.58
C VAL A 437 -16.99 17.34 -14.61
N GLY A 438 -18.23 17.56 -14.17
CA GLY A 438 -19.31 17.98 -15.07
C GLY A 438 -20.06 16.82 -15.74
N GLY A 439 -20.75 17.12 -16.84
CA GLY A 439 -21.67 16.21 -17.52
C GLY A 439 -21.21 15.70 -18.88
N ALA A 440 -19.92 15.80 -19.20
CA ALA A 440 -19.39 15.28 -20.46
C ALA A 440 -19.51 13.76 -20.56
N ASP A 441 -19.43 13.25 -21.78
CA ASP A 441 -19.29 11.83 -22.04
C ASP A 441 -17.85 11.40 -21.78
N PHE A 442 -17.66 10.48 -20.85
CA PHE A 442 -16.36 9.98 -20.40
C PHE A 442 -16.09 8.52 -20.83
N GLU A 443 -16.88 7.96 -21.76
CA GLU A 443 -16.73 6.55 -22.17
C GLU A 443 -15.29 6.22 -22.61
N ILE A 444 -14.62 7.13 -23.34
CA ILE A 444 -13.23 6.94 -23.75
C ILE A 444 -12.27 6.88 -22.55
N MET A 445 -12.57 7.61 -21.46
CA MET A 445 -11.74 7.59 -20.26
C MET A 445 -11.95 6.32 -19.43
N GLU A 446 -13.17 5.78 -19.45
CA GLU A 446 -13.48 4.46 -18.88
C GLU A 446 -12.74 3.36 -19.67
N GLN A 447 -12.53 3.54 -20.98
CA GLN A 447 -11.71 2.62 -21.78
C GLN A 447 -10.19 2.75 -21.48
N LEU A 448 -9.71 3.94 -21.11
CA LEU A 448 -8.31 4.16 -20.73
C LEU A 448 -7.98 3.53 -19.37
N ASP A 449 -8.96 3.35 -18.50
CA ASP A 449 -8.88 2.73 -17.16
C ASP A 449 -8.63 1.21 -17.21
N ALA A 450 -8.67 0.61 -18.39
CA ALA A 450 -8.21 -0.74 -18.71
C ALA A 450 -8.71 -1.89 -17.80
N ASP A 451 -9.80 -1.71 -17.03
CA ASP A 451 -10.42 -2.74 -16.18
C ASP A 451 -10.79 -4.03 -16.94
N GLY A 452 -11.01 -3.93 -18.25
CA GLY A 452 -11.38 -5.05 -19.14
C GLY A 452 -10.21 -5.80 -19.78
N GLY A 453 -8.95 -5.37 -19.55
CA GLY A 453 -7.75 -5.97 -20.14
C GLY A 453 -6.68 -4.93 -20.50
N PRO A 454 -5.47 -5.34 -20.89
CA PRO A 454 -4.35 -4.41 -21.11
C PRO A 454 -4.64 -3.43 -22.25
N LEU A 455 -4.47 -2.14 -21.97
CA LEU A 455 -4.57 -1.07 -22.97
C LEU A 455 -3.60 -1.34 -24.12
N ARG A 456 -4.06 -1.16 -25.37
CA ARG A 456 -3.23 -1.40 -26.56
C ARG A 456 -3.19 -0.17 -27.47
N THR A 457 -2.02 0.12 -27.98
CA THR A 457 -1.87 1.12 -29.05
C THR A 457 -2.49 0.60 -30.35
N ARG A 458 -2.74 1.51 -31.28
CA ARG A 458 -3.19 1.17 -32.65
C ARG A 458 -2.23 0.21 -33.38
N ARG A 459 -0.96 0.21 -33.01
CA ARG A 459 0.07 -0.70 -33.55
C ARG A 459 0.09 -2.07 -32.85
N GLY A 460 -0.80 -2.30 -31.87
CA GLY A 460 -0.91 -3.55 -31.13
C GLY A 460 0.02 -3.68 -29.91
N GLU A 461 0.85 -2.65 -29.62
CA GLU A 461 1.68 -2.65 -28.42
C GLU A 461 0.78 -2.56 -27.17
N ALA A 462 0.97 -3.47 -26.21
CA ALA A 462 0.19 -3.52 -24.99
C ALA A 462 0.91 -2.78 -23.84
N ALA A 463 0.13 -2.15 -22.97
CA ALA A 463 0.63 -1.67 -21.68
C ALA A 463 1.22 -2.84 -20.88
N THR A 464 2.35 -2.61 -20.21
CA THR A 464 3.02 -3.62 -19.38
C THR A 464 2.31 -3.83 -18.05
N ARG A 465 1.59 -2.83 -17.59
CA ARG A 465 0.74 -2.83 -16.40
C ARG A 465 -0.35 -1.78 -16.56
N ASP A 466 -1.41 -1.91 -15.80
CA ASP A 466 -2.37 -0.83 -15.65
C ASP A 466 -1.77 0.29 -14.79
N ILE A 467 -1.94 1.54 -15.23
CA ILE A 467 -1.45 2.75 -14.56
C ILE A 467 -2.49 3.86 -14.47
N VAL A 468 -3.68 3.65 -15.04
CA VAL A 468 -4.72 4.67 -15.13
C VAL A 468 -5.84 4.33 -14.17
N GLN A 469 -6.31 5.31 -13.41
CA GLN A 469 -7.54 5.27 -12.61
C GLN A 469 -8.44 6.39 -13.08
N PHE A 470 -9.64 6.09 -13.56
CA PHE A 470 -10.64 7.09 -13.92
C PHE A 470 -11.75 7.16 -12.88
N VAL A 471 -12.05 8.38 -12.42
CA VAL A 471 -13.10 8.64 -11.43
C VAL A 471 -14.05 9.74 -11.91
N PRO A 472 -15.29 9.42 -12.27
CA PRO A 472 -16.31 10.42 -12.59
C PRO A 472 -16.82 11.07 -11.31
N TYR A 473 -16.46 12.34 -11.06
CA TYR A 473 -16.82 13.09 -9.86
C TYR A 473 -18.34 13.10 -9.58
N ARG A 474 -19.18 13.05 -10.62
CA ARG A 474 -20.66 13.02 -10.49
C ARG A 474 -21.16 11.88 -9.58
N ARG A 475 -20.42 10.76 -9.48
CA ARG A 475 -20.80 9.63 -8.60
C ARG A 475 -20.62 9.95 -7.12
N PHE A 476 -19.88 11.01 -6.78
CA PHE A 476 -19.47 11.36 -5.40
C PHE A 476 -20.07 12.66 -4.87
N GLN A 477 -20.99 13.32 -5.61
CA GLN A 477 -21.57 14.59 -5.21
C GLN A 477 -22.27 14.56 -3.85
N ASN A 478 -22.88 13.41 -3.50
CA ASN A 478 -23.60 13.18 -2.25
C ASN A 478 -22.90 12.16 -1.33
N ALA A 479 -21.69 11.73 -1.69
CA ALA A 479 -20.91 10.77 -0.89
C ALA A 479 -20.10 11.48 0.21
N PRO A 480 -19.73 10.77 1.29
CA PRO A 480 -18.76 11.24 2.26
C PRO A 480 -17.44 11.64 1.57
N ARG A 481 -16.76 12.62 2.12
CA ARG A 481 -15.53 13.20 1.55
C ARG A 481 -14.44 12.17 1.36
N GLU A 482 -14.35 11.28 2.34
CA GLU A 482 -13.35 10.21 2.42
C GLU A 482 -13.52 9.20 1.28
N THR A 483 -14.76 8.96 0.84
CA THR A 483 -15.07 8.00 -0.23
C THR A 483 -14.45 8.40 -1.58
N LEU A 484 -14.44 9.69 -1.91
CA LEU A 484 -13.80 10.18 -3.14
C LEU A 484 -12.30 9.95 -3.10
N ALA A 485 -11.64 10.33 -1.99
CA ALA A 485 -10.20 10.15 -1.83
C ALA A 485 -9.80 8.66 -1.87
N GLN A 486 -10.58 7.81 -1.20
CA GLN A 486 -10.40 6.36 -1.22
C GLN A 486 -10.46 5.80 -2.64
N THR A 487 -11.48 6.20 -3.42
CA THR A 487 -11.63 5.71 -4.80
C THR A 487 -10.52 6.21 -5.72
N VAL A 488 -10.16 7.50 -5.62
CA VAL A 488 -9.14 8.13 -6.48
C VAL A 488 -7.75 7.51 -6.25
N LEU A 489 -7.46 7.08 -5.03
CA LEU A 489 -6.14 6.55 -4.65
C LEU A 489 -6.08 5.03 -4.55
N ALA A 490 -7.20 4.33 -4.75
CA ALA A 490 -7.34 2.90 -4.49
C ALA A 490 -6.27 2.03 -5.17
N GLU A 491 -5.87 2.39 -6.38
CA GLU A 491 -4.96 1.58 -7.19
C GLU A 491 -3.48 1.94 -7.05
N VAL A 492 -3.17 3.17 -6.61
CA VAL A 492 -1.79 3.65 -6.49
C VAL A 492 -0.89 2.70 -5.70
N PRO A 493 -1.31 2.15 -4.54
CA PRO A 493 -0.49 1.19 -3.79
C PRO A 493 -0.13 -0.06 -4.60
N THR A 494 -1.12 -0.65 -5.26
CA THR A 494 -0.93 -1.86 -6.07
C THR A 494 -0.08 -1.58 -7.32
N GLN A 495 -0.32 -0.44 -7.98
CA GLN A 495 0.43 -0.02 -9.16
C GLN A 495 1.90 0.27 -8.82
N LEU A 496 2.21 0.87 -7.67
CA LEU A 496 3.57 1.10 -7.18
C LEU A 496 4.29 -0.21 -6.91
N VAL A 497 3.68 -1.08 -6.11
CA VAL A 497 4.26 -2.39 -5.73
C VAL A 497 4.51 -3.24 -6.96
N SER A 498 3.54 -3.33 -7.88
CA SER A 498 3.67 -4.12 -9.11
C SER A 498 4.84 -3.65 -9.97
N TYR A 499 5.05 -2.34 -10.09
CA TYR A 499 6.17 -1.78 -10.82
C TYR A 499 7.51 -2.20 -10.21
N PHE A 500 7.73 -1.91 -8.93
CA PHE A 500 9.03 -2.20 -8.30
C PHE A 500 9.30 -3.71 -8.20
N LYS A 501 8.26 -4.52 -7.97
CA LYS A 501 8.36 -5.99 -8.02
C LYS A 501 8.79 -6.49 -9.40
N ALA A 502 8.20 -5.97 -10.49
CA ALA A 502 8.57 -6.33 -11.86
C ALA A 502 10.02 -5.96 -12.20
N GLN A 503 10.54 -4.87 -11.63
CA GLN A 503 11.93 -4.45 -11.79
C GLN A 503 12.90 -5.22 -10.87
N GLY A 504 12.41 -5.99 -9.89
CA GLY A 504 13.23 -6.65 -8.86
C GLY A 504 13.87 -5.67 -7.87
N TRP A 505 13.30 -4.47 -7.70
CA TRP A 505 13.84 -3.45 -6.80
C TRP A 505 13.21 -3.54 -5.42
N ALA A 506 14.04 -3.84 -4.42
CA ALA A 506 13.62 -3.85 -3.01
C ALA A 506 13.49 -2.41 -2.46
N PRO A 507 12.67 -2.21 -1.40
CA PRO A 507 12.66 -0.97 -0.63
C PRO A 507 14.06 -0.61 -0.15
N PHE A 508 14.37 0.67 -0.12
CA PHE A 508 15.64 1.16 0.38
C PHE A 508 15.64 1.06 1.92
N LYS A 509 15.97 -0.11 2.47
CA LYS A 509 16.14 -0.24 3.92
C LYS A 509 17.44 0.43 4.33
N ALA A 510 17.36 1.50 5.13
CA ALA A 510 18.51 1.89 5.94
C ALA A 510 18.95 0.65 6.74
N PRO A 511 20.24 0.33 6.81
CA PRO A 511 20.72 -0.76 7.67
C PRO A 511 20.20 -0.51 9.09
N PRO A 512 19.74 -1.54 9.83
CA PRO A 512 19.32 -1.36 11.20
C PRO A 512 20.44 -0.67 11.96
N ALA A 513 20.10 0.35 12.73
CA ALA A 513 21.07 1.02 13.60
C ALA A 513 21.82 -0.07 14.40
N PRO A 514 23.14 0.00 14.51
CA PRO A 514 23.89 -1.01 15.25
C PRO A 514 23.26 -1.13 16.64
N ALA A 515 22.87 -2.34 17.01
CA ALA A 515 22.33 -2.63 18.32
C ALA A 515 23.31 -2.03 19.34
N ALA A 516 22.79 -1.15 20.20
CA ALA A 516 23.60 -0.59 21.28
C ALA A 516 24.21 -1.78 22.02
N GLY A 517 25.54 -1.91 21.95
CA GLY A 517 26.25 -2.97 22.63
C GLY A 517 25.89 -2.95 24.12
N PRO A 518 25.91 -4.09 24.82
CA PRO A 518 25.60 -4.15 26.24
C PRO A 518 26.47 -3.13 26.97
N ALA A 519 25.80 -2.23 27.72
CA ALA A 519 26.50 -1.27 28.56
C ALA A 519 27.51 -2.00 29.45
N GLN A 520 28.78 -1.65 29.33
CA GLN A 520 29.77 -2.15 30.26
C GLN A 520 29.39 -1.74 31.68
N PRO A 521 29.44 -2.64 32.65
CA PRO A 521 29.20 -2.27 34.03
C PRO A 521 30.26 -1.25 34.48
N PRO A 522 29.92 -0.29 35.33
CA PRO A 522 30.89 0.68 35.83
C PRO A 522 31.98 -0.07 36.58
N GLU A 523 33.22 0.17 36.21
CA GLU A 523 34.38 -0.28 36.98
C GLU A 523 34.32 0.34 38.39
N ALA A 524 34.57 -0.50 39.39
CA ALA A 524 34.47 -0.20 40.82
C ALA A 524 35.58 0.74 41.32
#